data_3fb865f95a5f2e773343f562a755980a
#
_entry.id   3fb865f95a5f2e773343f562a755980a
#
_cell.length_a   1.000
_cell.length_b   1.000
_cell.length_c   1.000
_cell.angle_alpha   90.00
_cell.angle_beta   90.00
_cell.angle_gamma   90.00
#
_symmetry.space_group_name_H-M   'P 1'
#
loop_
_entity.id
_entity.type
_entity.pdbx_description
1 polymer ?
#
loop_
_entity_poly.entity_id
_entity_poly.type
_entity_poly.pdbx_seq_one_letter_code
_entity_poly.pdbx_strand_id
1 'polypeptide(L)'
;MNLILWRHADAEDLPERAYEQTGADLTRALTQRGRKQAAHMAQWLTPRIDKSTVVLTSPAVRTVQTAQALSEHYRIVRVLSPGADVATVLAAVGWPDSSVDGADTVIVVGHQPTLGRVASLLLSGSEANWTVRKGGVWWLSSRRREDESQVVLRAVVNPDLA
;
A
#
# COMPACT_ATOMS: atom_id res chain seq x y z
N MET A 1 -9.32 11.88 -6.68
CA MET A 1 -8.75 11.08 -5.58
C MET A 1 -7.34 10.63 -5.93
N ASN A 2 -6.44 10.63 -4.96
CA ASN A 2 -5.12 10.01 -5.07
C ASN A 2 -5.11 8.68 -4.31
N LEU A 3 -4.57 7.64 -4.92
CA LEU A 3 -4.35 6.33 -4.32
C LEU A 3 -2.85 6.02 -4.36
N ILE A 4 -2.27 5.84 -3.19
CA ILE A 4 -0.87 5.45 -3.05
C ILE A 4 -0.82 4.01 -2.56
N LEU A 5 -0.33 3.13 -3.42
CA LEU A 5 -0.08 1.73 -3.10
C LEU A 5 1.35 1.61 -2.58
N TRP A 6 1.51 1.25 -1.31
CA TRP A 6 2.82 1.13 -0.66
C TRP A 6 3.02 -0.29 -0.16
N ARG A 7 3.89 -1.04 -0.82
CA ARG A 7 4.22 -2.38 -0.36
C ARG A 7 5.06 -2.31 0.91
N HIS A 8 4.77 -3.18 1.89
CA HIS A 8 5.63 -3.31 3.07
C HIS A 8 7.10 -3.47 2.68
N ALA A 9 7.98 -2.92 3.50
CA ALA A 9 9.42 -3.03 3.32
C ALA A 9 9.92 -4.45 3.64
N ASP A 10 11.22 -4.68 3.48
CA ASP A 10 11.83 -5.98 3.72
C ASP A 10 11.53 -6.52 5.12
N ALA A 11 11.07 -7.77 5.21
CA ALA A 11 10.63 -8.40 6.44
C ALA A 11 11.41 -9.68 6.72
N GLU A 12 11.54 -10.00 8.02
CA GLU A 12 12.15 -11.25 8.48
C GLU A 12 11.39 -12.47 7.96
N ASP A 13 12.12 -13.51 7.61
CA ASP A 13 11.54 -14.83 7.40
C ASP A 13 11.44 -15.57 8.73
N LEU A 14 10.39 -16.37 8.88
CA LEU A 14 10.26 -17.29 10.00
C LEU A 14 10.87 -18.65 9.65
N PRO A 15 11.32 -19.44 10.65
CA PRO A 15 11.64 -20.83 10.42
C PRO A 15 10.46 -21.57 9.78
N GLU A 16 10.71 -22.48 8.85
CA GLU A 16 9.69 -23.18 8.07
C GLU A 16 8.56 -23.76 8.93
N ARG A 17 8.92 -24.40 10.06
CA ARG A 17 7.96 -24.94 11.02
C ARG A 17 7.03 -23.91 11.66
N ALA A 18 7.47 -22.66 11.77
CA ALA A 18 6.65 -21.61 12.37
C ALA A 18 5.44 -21.27 11.49
N TYR A 19 5.55 -21.43 10.16
CA TYR A 19 4.44 -21.18 9.23
C TYR A 19 3.28 -22.17 9.35
N GLU A 20 3.50 -23.31 10.01
CA GLU A 20 2.44 -24.27 10.30
C GLU A 20 1.42 -23.72 11.32
N GLN A 21 1.81 -22.72 12.11
CA GLN A 21 0.92 -22.08 13.06
C GLN A 21 0.03 -21.04 12.35
N THR A 22 -1.26 -21.10 12.59
CA THR A 22 -2.22 -20.12 12.05
C THR A 22 -1.83 -18.72 12.47
N GLY A 23 -1.73 -17.83 11.49
CA GLY A 23 -1.39 -16.42 11.72
C GLY A 23 0.09 -16.12 11.92
N ALA A 24 0.97 -17.12 11.86
CA ALA A 24 2.41 -16.91 12.02
C ALA A 24 2.99 -15.90 11.02
N ASP A 25 2.55 -15.95 9.75
CA ASP A 25 3.00 -15.01 8.73
C ASP A 25 2.74 -13.54 9.11
N LEU A 26 1.66 -13.25 9.83
CA LEU A 26 1.31 -11.90 10.27
C LEU A 26 2.28 -11.33 11.32
N THR A 27 3.05 -12.18 11.99
CA THR A 27 4.00 -11.78 13.04
C THR A 27 5.35 -11.35 12.52
N ARG A 28 5.63 -11.54 11.24
CA ARG A 28 6.92 -11.19 10.63
C ARG A 28 7.16 -9.69 10.69
N ALA A 29 8.23 -9.30 11.40
CA ALA A 29 8.64 -7.90 11.54
C ALA A 29 9.57 -7.47 10.41
N LEU A 30 9.72 -6.16 10.22
CA LEU A 30 10.72 -5.62 9.30
C LEU A 30 12.13 -5.99 9.76
N THR A 31 13.01 -6.27 8.80
CA THR A 31 14.45 -6.33 9.01
C THR A 31 15.01 -4.94 9.29
N GLN A 32 16.26 -4.83 9.70
CA GLN A 32 16.94 -3.55 9.79
C GLN A 32 16.97 -2.83 8.42
N ARG A 33 17.21 -3.58 7.34
CA ARG A 33 17.12 -3.08 5.97
C ARG A 33 15.73 -2.55 5.67
N GLY A 34 14.68 -3.30 6.03
CA GLY A 34 13.29 -2.91 5.82
C GLY A 34 12.93 -1.62 6.56
N ARG A 35 13.40 -1.44 7.77
CA ARG A 35 13.21 -0.18 8.53
C ARG A 35 13.85 1.01 7.84
N LYS A 36 15.03 0.84 7.27
CA LYS A 36 15.69 1.89 6.47
C LYS A 36 14.94 2.20 5.20
N GLN A 37 14.44 1.17 4.49
CA GLN A 37 13.60 1.34 3.30
C GLN A 37 12.32 2.12 3.63
N ALA A 38 11.62 1.73 4.68
CA ALA A 38 10.39 2.40 5.11
C ALA A 38 10.64 3.87 5.51
N ALA A 39 11.69 4.13 6.28
CA ALA A 39 12.07 5.49 6.66
C ALA A 39 12.43 6.36 5.44
N HIS A 40 13.16 5.82 4.48
CA HIS A 40 13.55 6.52 3.27
C HIS A 40 12.33 6.89 2.41
N MET A 41 11.40 5.95 2.23
CA MET A 41 10.16 6.21 1.51
C MET A 41 9.24 7.19 2.25
N ALA A 42 9.18 7.11 3.59
CA ALA A 42 8.44 8.07 4.38
C ALA A 42 8.97 9.50 4.22
N GLN A 43 10.29 9.67 4.18
CA GLN A 43 10.92 10.97 3.88
C GLN A 43 10.55 11.49 2.49
N TRP A 44 10.46 10.59 1.51
CA TRP A 44 10.04 10.96 0.16
C TRP A 44 8.56 11.34 0.11
N LEU A 45 7.68 10.62 0.82
CA LEU A 45 6.23 10.87 0.85
C LEU A 45 5.86 12.14 1.61
N THR A 46 6.47 12.40 2.76
CA THR A 46 6.09 13.46 3.70
C THR A 46 5.89 14.83 3.06
N PRO A 47 6.80 15.37 2.21
CA PRO A 47 6.59 16.69 1.60
C PRO A 47 5.58 16.69 0.45
N ARG A 48 5.03 15.53 0.07
CA ARG A 48 4.16 15.35 -1.10
C ARG A 48 2.73 15.01 -0.75
N ILE A 49 2.46 14.74 0.50
CA ILE A 49 1.13 14.45 1.03
C ILE A 49 0.71 15.54 2.01
N ASP A 50 -0.58 15.70 2.20
CA ASP A 50 -1.13 16.66 3.15
C ASP A 50 -1.60 16.00 4.46
N LYS A 51 -2.03 16.81 5.42
CA LYS A 51 -2.48 16.35 6.74
C LYS A 51 -3.80 15.59 6.70
N SER A 52 -4.57 15.72 5.62
CA SER A 52 -5.84 15.00 5.43
C SER A 52 -5.64 13.59 4.84
N THR A 53 -4.39 13.25 4.50
CA THR A 53 -4.06 11.92 3.96
C THR A 53 -4.42 10.83 4.96
N VAL A 54 -5.21 9.86 4.51
CA VAL A 54 -5.57 8.68 5.31
C VAL A 54 -4.63 7.53 4.99
N VAL A 55 -4.08 6.91 6.04
CA VAL A 55 -3.22 5.74 5.94
C VAL A 55 -3.97 4.50 6.42
N LEU A 56 -4.19 3.56 5.51
CA LEU A 56 -4.78 2.26 5.79
C LEU A 56 -3.71 1.17 5.68
N THR A 57 -3.66 0.27 6.64
CA THR A 57 -2.67 -0.80 6.65
C THR A 57 -3.29 -2.16 6.95
N SER A 58 -2.75 -3.20 6.34
CA SER A 58 -2.97 -4.59 6.74
C SER A 58 -2.60 -4.79 8.21
N PRO A 59 -3.20 -5.77 8.91
CA PRO A 59 -2.86 -6.08 10.30
C PRO A 59 -1.49 -6.76 10.48
N ALA A 60 -0.80 -7.13 9.41
CA ALA A 60 0.53 -7.74 9.51
C ALA A 60 1.55 -6.78 10.15
N VAL A 61 2.40 -7.30 11.02
CA VAL A 61 3.42 -6.48 11.70
C VAL A 61 4.28 -5.70 10.72
N ARG A 62 4.70 -6.32 9.61
CA ARG A 62 5.52 -5.68 8.57
C ARG A 62 4.85 -4.48 7.89
N THR A 63 3.55 -4.54 7.65
CA THR A 63 2.80 -3.41 7.08
C THR A 63 2.56 -2.31 8.10
N VAL A 64 2.23 -2.66 9.32
CA VAL A 64 2.07 -1.70 10.42
C VAL A 64 3.38 -0.94 10.67
N GLN A 65 4.51 -1.63 10.75
CA GLN A 65 5.82 -1.00 10.93
C GLN A 65 6.21 -0.10 9.74
N THR A 66 5.84 -0.49 8.52
CA THR A 66 6.05 0.35 7.34
C THR A 66 5.21 1.63 7.45
N ALA A 67 3.93 1.54 7.79
CA ALA A 67 3.05 2.69 7.99
C ALA A 67 3.54 3.62 9.11
N GLN A 68 4.02 3.06 10.22
CA GLN A 68 4.56 3.80 11.36
C GLN A 68 5.77 4.67 11.01
N ALA A 69 6.55 4.28 10.01
CA ALA A 69 7.65 5.11 9.53
C ALA A 69 7.18 6.46 8.97
N LEU A 70 5.95 6.53 8.46
CA LEU A 70 5.36 7.74 7.88
C LEU A 70 4.53 8.53 8.90
N SER A 71 3.71 7.86 9.69
CA SER A 71 2.75 8.49 10.58
C SER A 71 2.38 7.56 11.74
N GLU A 72 2.13 8.14 12.90
CA GLU A 72 1.50 7.43 14.03
C GLU A 72 -0.03 7.32 13.85
N HIS A 73 -0.61 8.09 12.93
CA HIS A 73 -2.02 8.08 12.60
C HIS A 73 -2.27 7.17 11.39
N TYR A 74 -2.54 5.92 11.64
CA TYR A 74 -2.93 4.93 10.64
C TYR A 74 -4.08 4.08 11.16
N ARG A 75 -4.79 3.43 10.25
CA ARG A 75 -5.87 2.48 10.60
C ARG A 75 -5.51 1.08 10.13
N ILE A 76 -5.63 0.13 11.03
CA ILE A 76 -5.51 -1.30 10.72
C ILE A 76 -6.84 -1.77 10.15
N VAL A 77 -6.82 -2.28 8.93
CA VAL A 77 -8.01 -2.74 8.19
C VAL A 77 -7.85 -4.23 7.87
N ARG A 78 -8.62 -5.07 8.53
CA ARG A 78 -8.51 -6.53 8.43
C ARG A 78 -8.67 -7.07 7.02
N VAL A 79 -9.54 -6.47 6.22
CA VAL A 79 -9.77 -6.91 4.84
C VAL A 79 -8.58 -6.68 3.91
N LEU A 80 -7.57 -5.91 4.35
CA LEU A 80 -6.31 -5.70 3.62
C LEU A 80 -5.24 -6.74 3.95
N SER A 81 -5.57 -7.80 4.65
CA SER A 81 -4.65 -8.89 5.00
C SER A 81 -4.02 -9.53 3.76
N PRO A 82 -2.88 -10.25 3.91
CA PRO A 82 -2.29 -10.98 2.81
C PRO A 82 -3.32 -11.87 2.10
N GLY A 83 -3.34 -11.84 0.78
CA GLY A 83 -4.32 -12.57 -0.04
C GLY A 83 -5.62 -11.82 -0.31
N ALA A 84 -5.77 -10.57 0.13
CA ALA A 84 -6.91 -9.73 -0.26
C ALA A 84 -7.01 -9.61 -1.78
N ASP A 85 -8.23 -9.58 -2.31
CA ASP A 85 -8.46 -9.36 -3.73
C ASP A 85 -8.54 -7.86 -4.08
N VAL A 86 -8.51 -7.56 -5.38
CA VAL A 86 -8.52 -6.19 -5.88
C VAL A 86 -9.81 -5.46 -5.51
N ALA A 87 -10.96 -6.13 -5.65
CA ALA A 87 -12.26 -5.53 -5.36
C ALA A 87 -12.36 -5.09 -3.89
N THR A 88 -11.86 -5.92 -2.97
CA THR A 88 -11.80 -5.62 -1.54
C THR A 88 -10.94 -4.39 -1.25
N VAL A 89 -9.78 -4.27 -1.88
CA VAL A 89 -8.91 -3.08 -1.70
C VAL A 89 -9.59 -1.83 -2.23
N LEU A 90 -10.16 -1.88 -3.44
CA LEU A 90 -10.83 -0.73 -4.05
C LEU A 90 -12.04 -0.26 -3.24
N ALA A 91 -12.81 -1.20 -2.69
CA ALA A 91 -13.91 -0.88 -1.79
C ALA A 91 -13.42 -0.23 -0.49
N ALA A 92 -12.36 -0.76 0.11
CA ALA A 92 -11.81 -0.22 1.37
C ALA A 92 -11.30 1.22 1.23
N VAL A 93 -10.76 1.59 0.05
CA VAL A 93 -10.27 2.96 -0.20
C VAL A 93 -11.33 3.89 -0.80
N GLY A 94 -12.48 3.37 -1.17
CA GLY A 94 -13.55 4.15 -1.81
C GLY A 94 -13.18 4.67 -3.20
N TRP A 95 -12.42 3.90 -3.96
CA TRP A 95 -12.04 4.27 -5.33
C TRP A 95 -13.25 4.28 -6.26
N PRO A 96 -13.37 5.26 -7.18
CA PRO A 96 -12.45 6.34 -7.53
C PRO A 96 -12.70 7.68 -6.82
N ASP A 97 -13.73 7.78 -6.00
CA ASP A 97 -14.25 9.07 -5.50
C ASP A 97 -13.87 9.37 -4.05
N SER A 98 -13.18 8.47 -3.39
CA SER A 98 -12.83 8.46 -1.97
C SER A 98 -14.01 8.74 -1.03
N SER A 99 -14.50 7.68 -0.41
CA SER A 99 -15.49 7.78 0.69
C SER A 99 -14.85 7.72 2.08
N VAL A 100 -13.52 7.62 2.14
CA VAL A 100 -12.80 7.51 3.42
C VAL A 100 -12.58 8.90 4.00
N ASP A 101 -13.44 9.29 4.92
CA ASP A 101 -13.37 10.56 5.66
C ASP A 101 -13.24 11.83 4.79
N GLY A 102 -13.65 11.77 3.52
CA GLY A 102 -13.49 12.86 2.57
C GLY A 102 -12.04 13.17 2.20
N ALA A 103 -11.12 12.25 2.43
CA ALA A 103 -9.72 12.43 2.12
C ALA A 103 -9.46 12.42 0.60
N ASP A 104 -8.72 13.38 0.10
CA ASP A 104 -8.28 13.41 -1.30
C ASP A 104 -7.19 12.39 -1.60
N THR A 105 -6.44 11.96 -0.59
CA THR A 105 -5.34 11.01 -0.69
C THR A 105 -5.50 9.88 0.31
N VAL A 106 -5.47 8.65 -0.19
CA VAL A 106 -5.46 7.42 0.63
C VAL A 106 -4.20 6.63 0.32
N ILE A 107 -3.47 6.26 1.36
CA ILE A 107 -2.32 5.35 1.28
C ILE A 107 -2.76 3.97 1.76
N VAL A 108 -2.51 2.95 0.97
CA VAL A 108 -2.68 1.55 1.37
C VAL A 108 -1.32 0.91 1.55
N VAL A 109 -1.01 0.50 2.76
CA VAL A 109 0.18 -0.29 3.06
C VAL A 109 -0.21 -1.76 3.06
N GLY A 110 0.31 -2.51 2.09
CA GLY A 110 -0.17 -3.85 1.83
C GLY A 110 0.87 -4.80 1.22
N HIS A 111 0.35 -5.79 0.53
CA HIS A 111 1.07 -6.99 0.10
C HIS A 111 1.01 -7.22 -1.41
N GLN A 112 1.97 -7.98 -1.91
CA GLN A 112 1.89 -8.64 -3.21
C GLN A 112 1.23 -10.03 -3.05
N PRO A 113 0.54 -10.52 -4.08
CA PRO A 113 0.34 -9.92 -5.42
C PRO A 113 -0.76 -8.86 -5.49
N THR A 114 -1.48 -8.61 -4.42
CA THR A 114 -2.67 -7.73 -4.39
C THR A 114 -2.39 -6.34 -4.95
N LEU A 115 -1.36 -5.63 -4.46
CA LEU A 115 -1.08 -4.26 -4.89
C LEU A 115 -0.71 -4.18 -6.37
N GLY A 116 0.08 -5.12 -6.88
CA GLY A 116 0.41 -5.19 -8.29
C GLY A 116 -0.80 -5.45 -9.18
N ARG A 117 -1.75 -6.28 -8.72
CA ARG A 117 -3.02 -6.52 -9.41
C ARG A 117 -3.93 -5.29 -9.41
N VAL A 118 -3.98 -4.55 -8.31
CA VAL A 118 -4.70 -3.27 -8.25
C VAL A 118 -4.14 -2.30 -9.28
N ALA A 119 -2.83 -2.10 -9.30
CA ALA A 119 -2.17 -1.21 -10.26
C ALA A 119 -2.46 -1.65 -11.70
N SER A 120 -2.33 -2.93 -11.99
CA SER A 120 -2.60 -3.50 -13.32
C SER A 120 -4.04 -3.26 -13.75
N LEU A 121 -5.01 -3.58 -12.90
CA LEU A 121 -6.43 -3.36 -13.23
C LEU A 121 -6.72 -1.88 -13.52
N LEU A 122 -6.25 -0.98 -12.67
CA LEU A 122 -6.54 0.45 -12.81
C LEU A 122 -5.88 1.09 -14.02
N LEU A 123 -4.67 0.64 -14.39
CA LEU A 123 -3.90 1.24 -15.49
C LEU A 123 -4.13 0.56 -16.85
N SER A 124 -4.42 -0.75 -16.87
CA SER A 124 -4.56 -1.51 -18.11
C SER A 124 -5.96 -2.09 -18.36
N GLY A 125 -6.84 -2.03 -17.36
CA GLY A 125 -8.18 -2.60 -17.46
C GLY A 125 -8.26 -4.12 -17.22
N SER A 126 -7.15 -4.77 -16.90
CA SER A 126 -7.12 -6.21 -16.57
C SER A 126 -6.15 -6.52 -15.44
N GLU A 127 -6.49 -7.52 -14.62
CA GLU A 127 -5.62 -7.96 -13.54
C GLU A 127 -4.46 -8.80 -14.10
N ALA A 128 -3.25 -8.41 -13.71
CA ALA A 128 -2.02 -9.16 -13.96
C ALA A 128 -1.08 -9.02 -12.75
N ASN A 129 -0.14 -9.92 -12.62
CA ASN A 129 0.81 -9.92 -11.50
C ASN A 129 1.96 -8.91 -11.77
N TRP A 130 1.64 -7.62 -11.74
CA TRP A 130 2.67 -6.58 -11.78
C TRP A 130 3.43 -6.55 -10.47
N THR A 131 4.72 -6.27 -10.54
CA THR A 131 5.60 -6.28 -9.38
C THR A 131 5.71 -4.89 -8.76
N VAL A 132 5.13 -4.74 -7.58
CA VAL A 132 5.48 -3.67 -6.66
C VAL A 132 6.62 -4.16 -5.78
N ARG A 133 7.77 -3.50 -5.83
CA ARG A 133 8.95 -3.92 -5.04
C ARG A 133 8.76 -3.64 -3.56
N LYS A 134 9.46 -4.40 -2.71
CA LYS A 134 9.43 -4.18 -1.25
C LYS A 134 9.76 -2.73 -0.91
N GLY A 135 8.92 -2.11 -0.09
CA GLY A 135 9.01 -0.70 0.25
C GLY A 135 8.63 0.26 -0.89
N GLY A 136 8.36 -0.23 -2.08
CA GLY A 136 8.04 0.58 -3.25
C GLY A 136 6.65 1.21 -3.19
N VAL A 137 6.52 2.35 -3.85
CA VAL A 137 5.30 3.16 -3.94
C VAL A 137 4.85 3.26 -5.40
N TRP A 138 3.57 3.03 -5.63
CA TRP A 138 2.88 3.35 -6.87
C TRP A 138 1.78 4.36 -6.58
N TRP A 139 1.87 5.54 -7.16
CA TRP A 139 0.93 6.63 -6.94
C TRP A 139 0.05 6.83 -8.16
N LEU A 140 -1.24 6.58 -8.00
CA LEU A 140 -2.26 6.75 -9.03
C LEU A 140 -3.22 7.86 -8.64
N SER A 141 -3.84 8.50 -9.62
CA SER A 141 -4.94 9.41 -9.38
C SER A 141 -6.11 9.14 -10.32
N SER A 142 -7.33 9.26 -9.80
CA SER A 142 -8.54 9.32 -10.61
C SER A 142 -8.81 10.76 -11.00
N ARG A 143 -9.19 10.97 -12.25
CA ARG A 143 -9.69 12.25 -12.77
C ARG A 143 -11.01 12.02 -13.49
N ARG A 144 -11.96 12.90 -13.26
CA ARG A 144 -13.19 12.96 -14.03
C ARG A 144 -13.08 14.07 -15.07
N ARG A 145 -13.27 13.74 -16.35
CA ARG A 145 -13.40 14.68 -17.44
C ARG A 145 -14.63 14.29 -18.24
N GLU A 146 -15.61 15.20 -18.39
CA GLU A 146 -16.75 15.06 -19.33
C GLU A 146 -17.40 13.66 -19.30
N ASP A 147 -17.75 13.15 -18.12
CA ASP A 147 -18.32 11.82 -17.88
C ASP A 147 -17.37 10.61 -18.06
N GLU A 148 -16.10 10.81 -18.41
CA GLU A 148 -15.11 9.75 -18.43
C GLU A 148 -14.22 9.77 -17.17
N SER A 149 -14.08 8.60 -16.56
CA SER A 149 -13.14 8.39 -15.47
C SER A 149 -11.78 8.00 -16.04
N GLN A 150 -10.76 8.81 -15.79
CA GLN A 150 -9.39 8.54 -16.22
C GLN A 150 -8.51 8.20 -15.02
N VAL A 151 -7.60 7.23 -15.20
CA VAL A 151 -6.57 6.90 -14.22
C VAL A 151 -5.22 7.40 -14.72
N VAL A 152 -4.51 8.12 -13.87
CA VAL A 152 -3.17 8.65 -14.18
C VAL A 152 -2.17 8.03 -13.23
N LEU A 153 -1.11 7.44 -13.77
CA LEU A 153 0.07 7.05 -13.00
C LEU A 153 0.90 8.30 -12.72
N ARG A 154 1.02 8.68 -11.47
CA ARG A 154 1.76 9.88 -11.04
C ARG A 154 3.23 9.61 -10.74
N ALA A 155 3.50 8.49 -10.07
CA ALA A 155 4.86 8.10 -9.72
C ALA A 155 4.96 6.60 -9.46
N VAL A 156 6.12 6.04 -9.76
CA VAL A 156 6.60 4.75 -9.25
C VAL A 156 7.96 5.01 -8.66
N VAL A 157 8.11 4.77 -7.35
CA VAL A 157 9.36 5.03 -6.64
C VAL A 157 9.71 3.85 -5.76
N ASN A 158 10.93 3.38 -5.89
CA ASN A 158 11.48 2.33 -5.05
C ASN A 158 12.47 2.92 -4.04
N PRO A 159 12.72 2.26 -2.90
CA PRO A 159 13.58 2.82 -1.86
C PRO A 159 15.01 3.18 -2.31
N ASP A 160 15.53 2.48 -3.31
CA ASP A 160 16.87 2.72 -3.89
C ASP A 160 16.93 3.98 -4.77
N LEU A 161 15.78 4.54 -5.16
CA LEU A 161 15.67 5.71 -6.03
C LEU A 161 15.02 6.93 -5.33
N ALA A 162 14.61 6.73 -4.12
CA ALA A 162 13.93 7.79 -3.36
C ALA A 162 14.88 8.86 -2.80
#